data_97a2af4f5903c8e73a33ae1ab775d070
#
_entry.id   97a2af4f5903c8e73a33ae1ab775d070
#
_cell.length_a   1.000
_cell.length_b   1.000
_cell.length_c   1.000
_cell.angle_alpha   90.00
_cell.angle_beta   90.00
_cell.angle_gamma   90.00
#
_symmetry.space_group_name_H-M   'P 1'
#
loop_
_entity.id
_entity.type
_entity.pdbx_description
1 polymer ?
#
loop_
_entity_poly.entity_id
_entity_poly.type
_entity_poly.pdbx_seq_one_letter_code
_entity_poly.pdbx_strand_id
1 'polypeptide(L)'
;MDQRKNFTTNHTNQHEPALRYQSSSSCKNRRFCSCGSWLIILIIFLLAGCNAGKSNEIIDRSGRSVIIKGEINRIISTAPSNTEIIVDIGQADKLIAIDIHSANVSGIPADLPLLDFFYPDAEVIINLSPDLIIASGHNPSGSGEDPFRLLREMGGIPVVYISMSKSIEDIYLDIKFIAEILKAGEEGEKLISSMKNQVDEIARAALAAQKASEIENKKTVYFEISAAPDMMTFGKDSFISDMIYVIGAVNVFGNDNWLVTPGAEAVIARNPDVILTNVNYIDNPIAEIKNRPGFNHISAVQNNRVYQIDTDSSVRPSARVVLALRQMQEAVYPGLYDKE
;
A
#
# COMPACT_ATOMS: atom_id res chain seq x y z
N MET A 1 6.11 57.02 -3.35
CA MET A 1 7.52 56.85 -3.73
C MET A 1 7.64 55.41 -4.18
N ASP A 2 7.27 55.05 -5.35
CA ASP A 2 7.76 55.26 -6.73
C ASP A 2 9.20 54.74 -6.89
N GLN A 3 9.34 53.63 -7.55
CA GLN A 3 10.07 53.48 -8.79
C GLN A 3 9.91 52.09 -9.40
N ARG A 4 9.17 52.08 -10.51
CA ARG A 4 9.19 51.07 -11.57
C ARG A 4 10.54 51.17 -12.33
N LYS A 5 11.08 50.07 -12.82
CA LYS A 5 11.81 50.06 -14.10
C LYS A 5 11.53 48.79 -14.86
N ASN A 6 10.79 48.97 -15.96
CA ASN A 6 10.70 48.14 -17.14
C ASN A 6 12.03 48.11 -17.87
N PHE A 7 12.37 47.00 -18.50
CA PHE A 7 13.13 47.01 -19.76
C PHE A 7 12.57 45.96 -20.73
N THR A 8 12.23 46.46 -21.89
CA THR A 8 11.64 45.83 -23.06
C THR A 8 12.72 45.48 -24.05
N THR A 9 12.47 44.37 -24.76
CA THR A 9 12.70 44.04 -26.21
C THR A 9 14.07 44.25 -26.87
N ASN A 10 14.56 43.27 -27.63
CA ASN A 10 14.51 43.35 -29.08
C ASN A 10 14.94 42.03 -29.80
N HIS A 11 14.25 41.78 -30.88
CA HIS A 11 14.45 40.91 -32.01
C HIS A 11 15.87 40.89 -32.62
N THR A 12 16.26 39.74 -33.18
CA THR A 12 16.52 39.70 -34.66
C THR A 12 16.65 38.25 -35.19
N ASN A 13 15.98 38.03 -36.28
CA ASN A 13 16.09 36.96 -37.29
C ASN A 13 17.49 36.83 -37.90
N GLN A 14 17.88 35.63 -38.36
CA GLN A 14 18.14 35.41 -39.81
C GLN A 14 18.74 34.02 -40.12
N HIS A 15 18.11 33.39 -41.09
CA HIS A 15 18.60 32.67 -42.28
C HIS A 15 19.24 31.27 -42.20
N GLU A 16 18.45 30.35 -42.73
CA GLU A 16 18.91 29.18 -43.49
C GLU A 16 19.83 29.58 -44.67
N PRO A 17 20.61 28.63 -45.23
CA PRO A 17 20.06 27.99 -46.41
C PRO A 17 20.36 26.48 -46.60
N ALA A 18 19.45 25.87 -47.33
CA ALA A 18 19.52 24.56 -47.93
C ALA A 18 20.63 24.42 -49.01
N LEU A 19 21.20 23.25 -49.09
CA LEU A 19 21.83 22.80 -50.34
C LEU A 19 21.45 21.34 -50.64
N ARG A 20 20.68 21.22 -51.70
CA ARG A 20 20.52 20.00 -52.52
C ARG A 20 21.80 19.77 -53.31
N TYR A 21 22.19 18.52 -53.49
CA TYR A 21 22.75 18.09 -54.75
C TYR A 21 22.37 16.66 -55.14
N GLN A 22 22.03 16.53 -56.38
CA GLN A 22 21.47 15.40 -57.10
C GLN A 22 22.54 14.44 -57.63
N SER A 23 22.12 13.18 -57.81
CA SER A 23 22.20 12.28 -58.98
C SER A 23 23.57 11.96 -59.57
N SER A 24 23.88 10.78 -59.87
CA SER A 24 23.48 9.96 -61.00
C SER A 24 24.49 8.84 -61.31
N SER A 25 23.94 7.78 -61.78
CA SER A 25 24.28 6.88 -62.88
C SER A 25 25.31 5.78 -62.65
N SER A 26 24.82 4.59 -62.67
CA SER A 26 24.84 3.65 -63.82
C SER A 26 26.20 3.17 -64.30
N CYS A 27 26.55 1.93 -64.21
CA CYS A 27 26.88 1.08 -65.37
C CYS A 27 27.18 -0.40 -65.00
N LYS A 28 26.40 -1.27 -65.55
CA LYS A 28 26.66 -2.46 -66.39
C LYS A 28 27.61 -3.56 -65.92
N ASN A 29 26.97 -4.70 -65.80
CA ASN A 29 27.31 -6.04 -66.32
C ASN A 29 28.79 -6.37 -66.63
N ARG A 30 29.24 -7.45 -66.01
CA ARG A 30 29.87 -8.56 -66.76
C ARG A 30 29.68 -9.90 -66.04
N ARG A 31 29.12 -10.83 -66.79
CA ARG A 31 29.16 -12.27 -66.55
C ARG A 31 30.59 -12.79 -66.79
N PHE A 32 30.99 -13.82 -66.04
CA PHE A 32 31.57 -15.05 -66.55
C PHE A 32 31.93 -15.98 -65.36
N CYS A 33 31.30 -17.05 -65.36
CA CYS A 33 31.67 -18.48 -65.52
C CYS A 33 32.60 -19.08 -64.44
N SER A 34 32.05 -19.98 -63.70
CA SER A 34 32.24 -21.45 -63.75
C SER A 34 33.43 -22.05 -63.05
N CYS A 35 33.03 -23.09 -62.32
CA CYS A 35 33.77 -24.29 -61.92
C CYS A 35 34.46 -24.30 -60.54
N GLY A 36 33.94 -25.14 -59.72
CA GLY A 36 34.81 -26.02 -58.96
C GLY A 36 34.49 -26.18 -57.49
N SER A 37 33.80 -27.25 -57.20
CA SER A 37 34.01 -28.19 -56.10
C SER A 37 33.84 -27.74 -54.63
N TRP A 38 32.79 -28.17 -54.05
CA TRP A 38 32.69 -28.89 -52.78
C TRP A 38 33.63 -28.47 -51.64
N LEU A 39 33.09 -27.68 -50.72
CA LEU A 39 33.27 -27.87 -49.29
C LEU A 39 32.10 -27.22 -48.59
N ILE A 40 31.08 -28.02 -48.29
CA ILE A 40 30.01 -27.62 -47.36
C ILE A 40 30.65 -27.65 -45.96
N ILE A 41 31.13 -26.48 -45.50
CA ILE A 41 31.41 -26.25 -44.12
C ILE A 41 30.08 -25.84 -43.48
N LEU A 42 29.49 -26.82 -42.83
CA LEU A 42 28.33 -26.67 -41.96
C LEU A 42 28.77 -25.83 -40.76
N ILE A 43 28.73 -24.51 -40.86
CA ILE A 43 28.81 -23.61 -39.71
C ILE A 43 27.45 -23.69 -39.02
N ILE A 44 27.32 -24.65 -38.12
CA ILE A 44 26.26 -24.61 -37.07
C ILE A 44 26.63 -23.43 -36.17
N PHE A 45 26.09 -22.26 -36.50
CA PHE A 45 25.93 -21.20 -35.52
C PHE A 45 25.03 -21.72 -34.43
N LEU A 46 25.62 -22.27 -33.35
CA LEU A 46 25.02 -22.34 -32.07
C LEU A 46 24.62 -20.91 -31.66
N LEU A 47 23.42 -20.51 -32.02
CA LEU A 47 22.73 -19.42 -31.39
C LEU A 47 22.49 -19.88 -29.93
N ALA A 48 23.53 -19.79 -29.12
CA ALA A 48 23.35 -19.64 -27.69
C ALA A 48 22.58 -18.33 -27.53
N GLY A 49 21.26 -18.43 -27.62
CA GLY A 49 20.37 -17.37 -27.21
C GLY A 49 20.66 -17.11 -25.75
N CYS A 50 21.48 -16.11 -25.46
CA CYS A 50 21.44 -15.44 -24.19
C CYS A 50 19.97 -15.03 -24.02
N ASN A 51 19.25 -15.76 -23.21
CA ASN A 51 17.98 -15.35 -22.66
C ASN A 51 18.32 -14.20 -21.70
N ALA A 52 18.63 -13.03 -22.25
CA ALA A 52 18.66 -11.80 -21.48
C ALA A 52 17.23 -11.65 -20.95
N GLY A 53 17.04 -12.03 -19.72
CA GLY A 53 15.75 -11.96 -19.06
C GLY A 53 15.16 -10.58 -19.34
N LYS A 54 13.93 -10.54 -19.88
CA LYS A 54 13.25 -9.29 -20.17
C LYS A 54 13.23 -8.49 -18.87
N SER A 55 13.90 -7.36 -18.84
CA SER A 55 13.76 -6.39 -17.75
C SER A 55 12.43 -5.69 -17.95
N ASN A 56 11.57 -5.75 -16.94
CA ASN A 56 10.33 -4.99 -16.92
C ASN A 56 10.56 -3.76 -16.04
N GLU A 57 10.44 -2.58 -16.62
CA GLU A 57 10.36 -1.33 -15.89
C GLU A 57 8.91 -1.13 -15.44
N ILE A 58 8.73 -0.91 -14.16
CA ILE A 58 7.43 -0.66 -13.55
C ILE A 58 7.48 0.63 -12.72
N ILE A 59 6.34 1.26 -12.52
CA ILE A 59 6.19 2.36 -11.56
C ILE A 59 5.55 1.77 -10.31
N ASP A 60 6.24 1.88 -9.17
CA ASP A 60 5.71 1.39 -7.90
C ASP A 60 4.61 2.31 -7.32
N ARG A 61 4.00 1.90 -6.22
CA ARG A 61 2.90 2.65 -5.59
C ARG A 61 3.35 3.98 -4.94
N SER A 62 4.65 4.22 -4.84
CA SER A 62 5.23 5.50 -4.43
C SER A 62 5.61 6.41 -5.61
N GLY A 63 5.39 5.96 -6.85
CA GLY A 63 5.73 6.68 -8.07
C GLY A 63 7.17 6.52 -8.53
N ARG A 64 7.94 5.57 -7.97
CA ARG A 64 9.33 5.31 -8.36
C ARG A 64 9.39 4.32 -9.52
N SER A 65 10.28 4.55 -10.47
CA SER A 65 10.61 3.58 -11.51
C SER A 65 11.53 2.49 -10.92
N VAL A 66 11.15 1.23 -11.11
CA VAL A 66 11.88 0.06 -10.64
C VAL A 66 12.06 -0.92 -11.79
N ILE A 67 13.28 -1.40 -11.99
CA ILE A 67 13.60 -2.40 -13.01
C ILE A 67 13.67 -3.77 -12.35
N ILE A 68 12.75 -4.66 -12.72
CA ILE A 68 12.73 -6.05 -12.27
C ILE A 68 13.34 -6.92 -13.36
N LYS A 69 14.36 -7.70 -12.99
CA LYS A 69 15.08 -8.59 -13.90
C LYS A 69 14.70 -10.04 -13.62
N GLY A 70 14.28 -10.76 -14.67
CA GLY A 70 13.98 -12.18 -14.56
C GLY A 70 12.64 -12.49 -13.91
N GLU A 71 12.56 -13.66 -13.30
CA GLU A 71 11.38 -14.14 -12.57
C GLU A 71 11.52 -13.85 -11.07
N ILE A 72 10.40 -13.57 -10.42
CA ILE A 72 10.34 -13.33 -8.98
C ILE A 72 9.94 -14.64 -8.30
N ASN A 73 10.89 -15.25 -7.59
CA ASN A 73 10.69 -16.49 -6.84
C ASN A 73 11.14 -16.36 -5.38
N ARG A 74 11.82 -15.27 -5.03
CA ARG A 74 12.40 -15.03 -3.71
C ARG A 74 12.03 -13.62 -3.25
N ILE A 75 11.03 -13.54 -2.37
CA ILE A 75 10.45 -12.26 -1.94
C ILE A 75 10.77 -12.02 -0.48
N ILE A 76 11.18 -10.80 -0.15
CA ILE A 76 11.16 -10.27 1.21
C ILE A 76 10.00 -9.30 1.33
N SER A 77 9.14 -9.52 2.34
CA SER A 77 8.03 -8.63 2.69
C SER A 77 8.34 -7.87 3.97
N THR A 78 8.28 -6.54 3.93
CA THR A 78 8.70 -5.68 5.05
C THR A 78 7.55 -5.13 5.89
N ALA A 79 6.34 -5.65 5.70
CA ALA A 79 5.18 -5.25 6.50
C ALA A 79 4.12 -6.35 6.52
N PRO A 80 3.36 -6.48 7.62
CA PRO A 80 2.29 -7.47 7.74
C PRO A 80 1.24 -7.37 6.64
N SER A 81 0.83 -6.17 6.26
CA SER A 81 -0.16 -5.97 5.18
C SER A 81 0.30 -6.52 3.84
N ASN A 82 1.56 -6.30 3.47
CA ASN A 82 2.13 -6.85 2.25
C ASN A 82 2.21 -8.38 2.31
N THR A 83 2.61 -8.91 3.48
CA THR A 83 2.67 -10.36 3.73
C THR A 83 1.28 -11.01 3.60
N GLU A 84 0.25 -10.40 4.19
CA GLU A 84 -1.14 -10.87 4.07
C GLU A 84 -1.60 -10.88 2.61
N ILE A 85 -1.35 -9.82 1.85
CA ILE A 85 -1.71 -9.75 0.42
C ILE A 85 -0.99 -10.87 -0.38
N ILE A 86 0.32 -11.09 -0.16
CA ILE A 86 1.09 -12.14 -0.84
C ILE A 86 0.52 -13.53 -0.55
N VAL A 87 0.13 -13.78 0.71
CA VAL A 87 -0.51 -15.04 1.11
C VAL A 87 -1.89 -15.18 0.44
N ASP A 88 -2.72 -14.14 0.50
CA ASP A 88 -4.11 -14.17 0.02
C ASP A 88 -4.20 -14.37 -1.51
N ILE A 89 -3.20 -13.91 -2.26
CA ILE A 89 -3.09 -14.17 -3.70
C ILE A 89 -2.37 -15.49 -4.04
N GLY A 90 -2.10 -16.35 -3.04
CA GLY A 90 -1.51 -17.68 -3.24
C GLY A 90 -0.02 -17.69 -3.60
N GLN A 91 0.75 -16.67 -3.19
CA GLN A 91 2.19 -16.56 -3.50
C GLN A 91 3.08 -16.71 -2.25
N ALA A 92 2.55 -17.31 -1.18
CA ALA A 92 3.26 -17.46 0.09
C ALA A 92 4.56 -18.27 -0.02
N ASP A 93 4.62 -19.24 -0.92
CA ASP A 93 5.78 -20.11 -1.19
C ASP A 93 7.01 -19.35 -1.70
N LYS A 94 6.83 -18.14 -2.22
CA LYS A 94 7.90 -17.26 -2.65
C LYS A 94 8.52 -16.42 -1.53
N LEU A 95 7.89 -16.39 -0.36
CA LEU A 95 8.44 -15.66 0.79
C LEU A 95 9.69 -16.35 1.33
N ILE A 96 10.78 -15.59 1.48
CA ILE A 96 12.06 -16.08 2.03
C ILE A 96 12.44 -15.39 3.34
N ALA A 97 11.84 -14.24 3.65
CA ALA A 97 11.91 -13.55 4.92
C ALA A 97 10.76 -12.56 5.03
N ILE A 98 10.35 -12.25 6.24
CA ILE A 98 9.25 -11.34 6.53
C ILE A 98 9.60 -10.41 7.70
N ASP A 99 8.82 -9.34 7.83
CA ASP A 99 8.89 -8.43 8.98
C ASP A 99 8.54 -9.15 10.30
N ILE A 100 9.20 -8.76 11.41
CA ILE A 100 8.96 -9.35 12.73
C ILE A 100 7.50 -9.29 13.16
N HIS A 101 6.75 -8.25 12.75
CA HIS A 101 5.32 -8.09 13.05
C HIS A 101 4.41 -8.92 12.13
N SER A 102 4.99 -9.63 11.15
CA SER A 102 4.28 -10.55 10.26
C SER A 102 4.21 -11.99 10.79
N ALA A 103 4.85 -12.28 11.94
CA ALA A 103 4.98 -13.63 12.48
C ALA A 103 3.62 -14.33 12.75
N ASN A 104 2.56 -13.55 12.99
CA ASN A 104 1.20 -14.05 13.23
C ASN A 104 0.31 -14.09 11.99
N VAL A 105 0.84 -13.81 10.80
CA VAL A 105 0.09 -13.92 9.54
C VAL A 105 -0.17 -15.39 9.25
N SER A 106 -1.44 -15.75 9.08
CA SER A 106 -1.82 -17.13 8.76
C SER A 106 -1.41 -17.49 7.32
N GLY A 107 -0.94 -18.71 7.10
CA GLY A 107 -0.62 -19.23 5.76
C GLY A 107 0.79 -18.91 5.28
N ILE A 108 1.63 -18.28 6.09
CA ILE A 108 3.07 -18.15 5.79
C ILE A 108 3.78 -19.51 5.93
N PRO A 109 4.86 -19.76 5.15
CA PRO A 109 5.73 -20.93 5.38
C PRO A 109 6.29 -20.95 6.80
N ALA A 110 6.50 -22.16 7.33
CA ALA A 110 7.16 -22.32 8.62
C ALA A 110 8.63 -21.86 8.56
N ASP A 111 9.15 -21.42 9.70
CA ASP A 111 10.57 -21.11 9.91
C ASP A 111 11.15 -19.99 9.00
N LEU A 112 10.30 -19.08 8.52
CA LEU A 112 10.78 -17.90 7.80
C LEU A 112 11.62 -17.01 8.72
N PRO A 113 12.79 -16.51 8.28
CA PRO A 113 13.51 -15.46 8.96
C PRO A 113 12.64 -14.23 9.23
N LEU A 114 12.63 -13.79 10.49
CA LEU A 114 11.96 -12.58 10.93
C LEU A 114 12.99 -11.44 11.01
N LEU A 115 12.78 -10.38 10.27
CA LEU A 115 13.70 -9.25 10.15
C LEU A 115 13.05 -7.96 10.66
N ASP A 116 13.84 -7.13 11.36
CA ASP A 116 13.41 -5.78 11.73
C ASP A 116 13.71 -4.81 10.59
N PHE A 117 12.65 -4.34 9.91
CA PHE A 117 12.79 -3.41 8.79
C PHE A 117 12.75 -1.92 9.17
N PHE A 118 12.69 -1.58 10.45
CA PHE A 118 13.02 -0.25 10.93
C PHE A 118 14.55 -0.05 10.95
N TYR A 119 15.30 -1.13 11.18
CA TYR A 119 16.76 -1.16 11.19
C TYR A 119 17.29 -2.33 10.34
N PRO A 120 17.09 -2.31 9.00
CA PRO A 120 17.42 -3.44 8.16
C PRO A 120 18.93 -3.66 8.08
N ASP A 121 19.37 -4.89 8.34
CA ASP A 121 20.73 -5.33 8.12
C ASP A 121 20.95 -5.67 6.65
N ALA A 122 21.65 -4.80 5.94
CA ALA A 122 21.86 -4.94 4.50
C ALA A 122 22.68 -6.20 4.16
N GLU A 123 23.65 -6.62 5.01
CA GLU A 123 24.45 -7.81 4.77
C GLU A 123 23.61 -9.08 4.88
N VAL A 124 22.76 -9.17 5.91
CA VAL A 124 21.82 -10.28 6.08
C VAL A 124 20.89 -10.37 4.88
N ILE A 125 20.32 -9.24 4.44
CA ILE A 125 19.38 -9.21 3.32
C ILE A 125 20.05 -9.61 2.01
N ILE A 126 21.26 -9.10 1.72
CA ILE A 126 22.02 -9.47 0.51
C ILE A 126 22.35 -10.96 0.51
N ASN A 127 22.73 -11.53 1.64
CA ASN A 127 23.03 -12.97 1.76
C ASN A 127 21.79 -13.85 1.52
N LEU A 128 20.59 -13.36 1.81
CA LEU A 128 19.33 -14.04 1.45
C LEU A 128 19.06 -14.05 -0.05
N SER A 129 19.76 -13.24 -0.84
CA SER A 129 19.64 -13.17 -2.31
C SER A 129 18.18 -13.07 -2.78
N PRO A 130 17.41 -12.05 -2.38
CA PRO A 130 16.04 -11.88 -2.86
C PRO A 130 16.01 -11.39 -4.31
N ASP A 131 14.97 -11.80 -5.05
CA ASP A 131 14.67 -11.28 -6.38
C ASP A 131 13.92 -9.94 -6.28
N LEU A 132 13.19 -9.73 -5.18
CA LEU A 132 12.38 -8.54 -4.93
C LEU A 132 12.18 -8.31 -3.43
N ILE A 133 12.23 -7.03 -3.04
CA ILE A 133 11.75 -6.57 -1.74
C ILE A 133 10.47 -5.77 -1.96
N ILE A 134 9.39 -6.15 -1.25
CA ILE A 134 8.13 -5.40 -1.21
C ILE A 134 8.10 -4.63 0.10
N ALA A 135 8.40 -3.34 0.01
CA ALA A 135 8.57 -2.45 1.15
C ALA A 135 7.29 -1.66 1.46
N SER A 136 7.09 -1.33 2.73
CA SER A 136 6.01 -0.46 3.17
C SER A 136 6.39 1.02 3.05
N GLY A 137 5.41 1.87 2.78
CA GLY A 137 5.54 3.32 2.83
C GLY A 137 5.95 3.88 4.20
N HIS A 138 5.84 3.09 5.28
CA HIS A 138 6.35 3.44 6.60
C HIS A 138 7.90 3.37 6.70
N ASN A 139 8.55 2.55 5.87
CA ASN A 139 9.98 2.36 5.93
C ASN A 139 10.81 3.62 5.62
N PRO A 140 10.42 4.50 4.65
CA PRO A 140 11.15 5.74 4.40
C PRO A 140 10.86 6.84 5.42
N SER A 141 9.81 6.69 6.24
CA SER A 141 9.24 7.78 7.06
C SER A 141 9.96 8.02 8.39
N GLY A 142 10.76 7.06 8.86
CA GLY A 142 11.30 7.11 10.22
C GLY A 142 12.56 7.93 10.40
N SER A 143 13.47 7.95 9.43
CA SER A 143 14.81 8.58 9.58
C SER A 143 15.14 9.63 8.52
N GLY A 144 14.24 9.89 7.57
CA GLY A 144 14.53 10.79 6.44
C GLY A 144 15.44 10.18 5.36
N GLU A 145 16.13 9.08 5.65
CA GLU A 145 16.89 8.30 4.67
C GLU A 145 16.16 7.01 4.34
N ASP A 146 16.19 6.63 3.07
CA ASP A 146 15.63 5.38 2.60
C ASP A 146 16.48 4.19 3.11
N PRO A 147 15.97 3.33 4.02
CA PRO A 147 16.75 2.26 4.64
C PRO A 147 17.18 1.19 3.64
N PHE A 148 16.53 1.10 2.47
CA PHE A 148 16.85 0.13 1.42
C PHE A 148 17.76 0.71 0.32
N ARG A 149 18.27 1.94 0.47
CA ARG A 149 19.13 2.57 -0.53
C ARG A 149 20.37 1.72 -0.85
N LEU A 150 21.06 1.25 0.18
CA LEU A 150 22.27 0.41 0.02
C LEU A 150 21.96 -0.91 -0.71
N LEU A 151 20.83 -1.52 -0.45
CA LEU A 151 20.42 -2.77 -1.11
C LEU A 151 20.23 -2.57 -2.62
N ARG A 152 19.67 -1.42 -3.03
CA ARG A 152 19.52 -1.08 -4.46
C ARG A 152 20.84 -0.73 -5.11
N GLU A 153 21.66 0.13 -4.47
CA GLU A 153 22.87 0.67 -5.06
C GLU A 153 24.02 -0.35 -5.09
N MET A 154 24.20 -1.11 -4.02
CA MET A 154 25.30 -2.07 -3.88
C MET A 154 24.87 -3.50 -4.20
N GLY A 155 23.66 -3.89 -3.79
CA GLY A 155 23.14 -5.24 -4.00
C GLY A 155 22.43 -5.42 -5.35
N GLY A 156 22.06 -4.33 -6.02
CA GLY A 156 21.28 -4.39 -7.27
C GLY A 156 19.90 -5.02 -7.09
N ILE A 157 19.42 -5.10 -5.84
CA ILE A 157 18.14 -5.74 -5.46
C ILE A 157 17.01 -4.77 -5.75
N PRO A 158 16.00 -5.15 -6.56
CA PRO A 158 14.83 -4.31 -6.78
C PRO A 158 14.01 -4.17 -5.49
N VAL A 159 13.62 -2.94 -5.19
CA VAL A 159 12.73 -2.62 -4.05
C VAL A 159 11.55 -1.84 -4.58
N VAL A 160 10.35 -2.35 -4.40
CA VAL A 160 9.09 -1.67 -4.68
C VAL A 160 8.44 -1.20 -3.38
N TYR A 161 7.88 -0.01 -3.39
CA TYR A 161 7.20 0.55 -2.23
C TYR A 161 5.70 0.54 -2.42
N ILE A 162 5.01 0.04 -1.39
CA ILE A 162 3.58 0.19 -1.22
C ILE A 162 3.38 1.41 -0.34
N SER A 163 2.77 2.46 -0.86
CA SER A 163 2.49 3.70 -0.13
C SER A 163 1.54 3.45 1.05
N MET A 164 1.48 4.40 1.99
CA MET A 164 0.47 4.36 3.04
C MET A 164 -0.91 4.55 2.41
N SER A 165 -1.78 3.57 2.61
CA SER A 165 -3.15 3.59 2.09
C SER A 165 -3.99 4.64 2.81
N LYS A 166 -4.69 5.48 2.06
CA LYS A 166 -5.55 6.56 2.58
C LYS A 166 -7.03 6.17 2.58
N SER A 167 -7.36 5.14 1.82
CA SER A 167 -8.73 4.66 1.61
C SER A 167 -8.74 3.15 1.38
N ILE A 168 -9.93 2.55 1.42
CA ILE A 168 -10.14 1.15 1.01
C ILE A 168 -9.83 0.97 -0.48
N GLU A 169 -10.07 1.97 -1.31
CA GLU A 169 -9.71 1.92 -2.73
C GLU A 169 -8.19 1.83 -2.94
N ASP A 170 -7.39 2.51 -2.11
CA ASP A 170 -5.93 2.35 -2.15
C ASP A 170 -5.51 0.92 -1.83
N ILE A 171 -6.19 0.24 -0.90
CA ILE A 171 -5.94 -1.18 -0.59
C ILE A 171 -6.20 -2.06 -1.83
N TYR A 172 -7.27 -1.81 -2.58
CA TYR A 172 -7.52 -2.53 -3.83
C TYR A 172 -6.41 -2.32 -4.85
N LEU A 173 -5.92 -1.08 -4.97
CA LEU A 173 -4.80 -0.75 -5.87
C LEU A 173 -3.49 -1.42 -5.42
N ASP A 174 -3.25 -1.55 -4.12
CA ASP A 174 -2.07 -2.23 -3.56
C ASP A 174 -2.13 -3.75 -3.82
N ILE A 175 -3.30 -4.38 -3.60
CA ILE A 175 -3.53 -5.79 -3.95
C ILE A 175 -3.30 -6.02 -5.44
N LYS A 176 -3.89 -5.18 -6.29
CA LYS A 176 -3.74 -5.26 -7.74
C LYS A 176 -2.27 -5.16 -8.15
N PHE A 177 -1.55 -4.17 -7.64
CA PHE A 177 -0.15 -3.96 -7.94
C PHE A 177 0.71 -5.16 -7.55
N ILE A 178 0.57 -5.67 -6.30
CA ILE A 178 1.32 -6.84 -5.82
C ILE A 178 0.99 -8.07 -6.66
N ALA A 179 -0.29 -8.29 -6.96
CA ALA A 179 -0.72 -9.42 -7.79
C ALA A 179 -0.14 -9.36 -9.22
N GLU A 180 -0.14 -8.18 -9.85
CA GLU A 180 0.41 -7.98 -11.19
C GLU A 180 1.91 -8.26 -11.25
N ILE A 181 2.70 -7.72 -10.31
CA ILE A 181 4.16 -7.95 -10.29
C ILE A 181 4.52 -9.41 -9.99
N LEU A 182 3.68 -10.12 -9.22
CA LEU A 182 3.88 -11.53 -8.89
C LEU A 182 3.23 -12.49 -9.90
N LYS A 183 2.64 -11.98 -10.99
CA LYS A 183 1.93 -12.76 -12.02
C LYS A 183 0.74 -13.55 -11.49
N ALA A 184 0.07 -13.03 -10.48
CA ALA A 184 -1.13 -13.57 -9.83
C ALA A 184 -2.35 -12.66 -10.04
N GLY A 185 -2.46 -12.04 -11.22
CA GLY A 185 -3.49 -11.03 -11.50
C GLY A 185 -4.92 -11.55 -11.37
N GLU A 186 -5.17 -12.81 -11.74
CA GLU A 186 -6.49 -13.43 -11.60
C GLU A 186 -6.90 -13.60 -10.13
N GLU A 187 -5.98 -14.06 -9.29
CA GLU A 187 -6.16 -14.21 -7.85
C GLU A 187 -6.39 -12.84 -7.19
N GLY A 188 -5.60 -11.84 -7.60
CA GLY A 188 -5.77 -10.46 -7.12
C GLY A 188 -7.14 -9.88 -7.46
N GLU A 189 -7.63 -10.04 -8.69
CA GLU A 189 -8.95 -9.58 -9.09
C GLU A 189 -10.09 -10.32 -8.36
N LYS A 190 -9.94 -11.62 -8.09
CA LYS A 190 -10.89 -12.39 -7.26
C LYS A 190 -10.94 -11.86 -5.84
N LEU A 191 -9.78 -11.60 -5.24
CA LEU A 191 -9.67 -11.05 -3.88
C LEU A 191 -10.33 -9.67 -3.80
N ILE A 192 -10.00 -8.76 -4.72
CA ILE A 192 -10.59 -7.41 -4.81
C ILE A 192 -12.11 -7.48 -4.98
N SER A 193 -12.59 -8.34 -5.89
CA SER A 193 -14.04 -8.49 -6.14
C SER A 193 -14.77 -8.98 -4.90
N SER A 194 -14.19 -9.95 -4.17
CA SER A 194 -14.73 -10.44 -2.90
C SER A 194 -14.80 -9.33 -1.85
N MET A 195 -13.71 -8.56 -1.70
CA MET A 195 -13.67 -7.42 -0.78
C MET A 195 -14.73 -6.36 -1.12
N LYS A 196 -14.82 -5.95 -2.40
CA LYS A 196 -15.80 -4.96 -2.86
C LYS A 196 -17.22 -5.37 -2.54
N ASN A 197 -17.57 -6.63 -2.81
CA ASN A 197 -18.90 -7.15 -2.49
C ASN A 197 -19.23 -7.05 -0.99
N GLN A 198 -18.27 -7.39 -0.13
CA GLN A 198 -18.45 -7.33 1.32
C GLN A 198 -18.52 -5.88 1.83
N VAL A 199 -17.67 -4.98 1.31
CA VAL A 199 -17.70 -3.55 1.64
C VAL A 199 -19.04 -2.92 1.23
N ASP A 200 -19.54 -3.25 0.03
CA ASP A 200 -20.84 -2.79 -0.45
C ASP A 200 -22.02 -3.32 0.39
N GLU A 201 -21.93 -4.56 0.86
CA GLU A 201 -22.91 -5.14 1.79
C GLU A 201 -22.94 -4.37 3.12
N ILE A 202 -21.77 -4.13 3.69
CA ILE A 202 -21.62 -3.35 4.94
C ILE A 202 -22.16 -1.93 4.77
N ALA A 203 -21.82 -1.24 3.68
CA ALA A 203 -22.31 0.10 3.41
C ALA A 203 -23.83 0.15 3.25
N ARG A 204 -24.43 -0.84 2.55
CA ARG A 204 -25.90 -0.95 2.42
C ARG A 204 -26.58 -1.23 3.75
N ALA A 205 -26.02 -2.12 4.58
CA ALA A 205 -26.54 -2.41 5.91
C ALA A 205 -26.49 -1.17 6.82
N ALA A 206 -25.42 -0.37 6.77
CA ALA A 206 -25.33 0.91 7.48
C ALA A 206 -26.45 1.89 7.09
N LEU A 207 -26.67 2.06 5.80
CA LEU A 207 -27.74 2.93 5.29
C LEU A 207 -29.12 2.46 5.71
N ALA A 208 -29.36 1.14 5.74
CA ALA A 208 -30.61 0.56 6.19
C ALA A 208 -30.83 0.80 7.69
N ALA A 209 -29.78 0.62 8.50
CA ALA A 209 -29.82 0.86 9.95
C ALA A 209 -30.11 2.34 10.29
N GLN A 210 -29.49 3.28 9.58
CA GLN A 210 -29.77 4.71 9.74
C GLN A 210 -31.22 5.05 9.46
N LYS A 211 -31.77 4.53 8.35
CA LYS A 211 -33.18 4.75 7.98
C LYS A 211 -34.15 4.15 9.00
N ALA A 212 -33.88 2.93 9.47
CA ALA A 212 -34.74 2.23 10.42
C ALA A 212 -34.75 2.89 11.80
N SER A 213 -33.68 3.55 12.18
CA SER A 213 -33.53 4.19 13.50
C SER A 213 -34.07 5.63 13.52
N GLU A 214 -34.59 6.17 12.41
CA GLU A 214 -35.00 7.58 12.26
C GLU A 214 -33.93 8.57 12.76
N ILE A 215 -32.66 8.16 12.65
CA ILE A 215 -31.53 8.99 13.12
C ILE A 215 -31.26 10.05 12.05
N GLU A 216 -31.62 11.30 12.34
CA GLU A 216 -31.33 12.44 11.47
C GLU A 216 -29.83 12.67 11.26
N ASN A 217 -29.03 12.42 12.32
CA ASN A 217 -27.59 12.64 12.30
C ASN A 217 -26.81 11.32 12.37
N LYS A 218 -25.77 11.20 11.55
CA LYS A 218 -24.87 10.06 11.62
C LYS A 218 -24.21 9.97 12.99
N LYS A 219 -23.98 8.74 13.49
CA LYS A 219 -23.23 8.51 14.73
C LYS A 219 -21.79 8.98 14.59
N THR A 220 -21.28 9.59 15.66
CA THR A 220 -19.90 10.07 15.73
C THR A 220 -19.00 9.05 16.43
N VAL A 221 -17.81 8.85 15.89
CA VAL A 221 -16.84 7.84 16.35
C VAL A 221 -15.50 8.50 16.68
N TYR A 222 -14.95 8.16 17.83
CA TYR A 222 -13.54 8.34 18.15
C TYR A 222 -12.86 6.96 18.05
N PHE A 223 -11.84 6.83 17.21
CA PHE A 223 -11.06 5.60 17.08
C PHE A 223 -9.67 5.80 17.68
N GLU A 224 -9.39 5.13 18.78
CA GLU A 224 -8.13 5.25 19.50
C GLU A 224 -7.17 4.12 19.13
N ILE A 225 -5.93 4.50 18.73
CA ILE A 225 -4.87 3.57 18.35
C ILE A 225 -3.71 3.50 19.35
N SER A 226 -3.66 4.44 20.30
CA SER A 226 -2.70 4.46 21.41
C SER A 226 -3.39 4.98 22.65
N ALA A 227 -3.16 4.30 23.78
CA ALA A 227 -3.75 4.63 25.08
C ALA A 227 -3.10 5.87 25.72
N ALA A 228 -3.79 6.42 26.71
CA ALA A 228 -3.23 7.49 27.55
C ALA A 228 -1.89 7.07 28.20
N PRO A 229 -0.92 8.02 28.42
CA PRO A 229 -1.06 9.45 28.22
C PRO A 229 -0.89 9.92 26.77
N ASP A 230 -0.30 9.10 25.91
CA ASP A 230 0.04 9.45 24.53
C ASP A 230 -1.03 8.96 23.56
N MET A 231 -2.27 9.43 23.79
CA MET A 231 -3.41 9.05 22.94
C MET A 231 -3.16 9.45 21.50
N MET A 232 -3.47 8.52 20.57
CA MET A 232 -3.34 8.75 19.15
C MET A 232 -4.60 8.30 18.41
N THR A 233 -4.93 9.02 17.32
CA THR A 233 -6.02 8.69 16.41
C THR A 233 -5.66 9.14 14.99
N PHE A 234 -6.42 8.66 14.02
CA PHE A 234 -6.27 9.11 12.63
C PHE A 234 -7.36 10.11 12.25
N GLY A 235 -6.94 11.16 11.56
CA GLY A 235 -7.81 12.15 10.94
C GLY A 235 -8.05 11.86 9.44
N LYS A 236 -8.08 12.92 8.63
CA LYS A 236 -8.26 12.82 7.18
C LYS A 236 -7.11 12.05 6.52
N ASP A 237 -7.35 11.62 5.30
CA ASP A 237 -6.36 10.93 4.46
C ASP A 237 -5.82 9.62 5.11
N SER A 238 -6.67 8.91 5.86
CA SER A 238 -6.38 7.61 6.44
C SER A 238 -7.47 6.60 6.09
N PHE A 239 -7.09 5.35 5.81
CA PHE A 239 -8.07 4.29 5.52
C PHE A 239 -8.96 3.98 6.74
N ILE A 240 -8.51 4.25 7.97
CA ILE A 240 -9.33 4.12 9.18
C ILE A 240 -10.48 5.14 9.17
N SER A 241 -10.20 6.37 8.75
CA SER A 241 -11.27 7.39 8.58
C SER A 241 -12.25 7.00 7.48
N ASP A 242 -11.74 6.40 6.40
CA ASP A 242 -12.56 5.87 5.30
C ASP A 242 -13.43 4.69 5.77
N MET A 243 -12.90 3.76 6.58
CA MET A 243 -13.67 2.69 7.22
C MET A 243 -14.82 3.24 8.07
N ILE A 244 -14.57 4.27 8.88
CA ILE A 244 -15.62 4.93 9.67
C ILE A 244 -16.71 5.52 8.77
N TYR A 245 -16.33 6.09 7.64
CA TYR A 245 -17.29 6.59 6.63
C TYR A 245 -18.11 5.46 6.00
N VAL A 246 -17.47 4.36 5.60
CA VAL A 246 -18.12 3.19 4.96
C VAL A 246 -19.18 2.58 5.88
N ILE A 247 -18.92 2.48 7.18
CA ILE A 247 -19.92 2.00 8.15
C ILE A 247 -21.02 3.04 8.47
N GLY A 248 -21.07 4.14 7.73
CA GLY A 248 -22.11 5.17 7.87
C GLY A 248 -21.95 6.10 9.06
N ALA A 249 -20.77 6.19 9.66
CA ALA A 249 -20.47 7.04 10.80
C ALA A 249 -19.62 8.28 10.42
N VAL A 250 -19.30 9.11 11.39
CA VAL A 250 -18.44 10.29 11.24
C VAL A 250 -17.28 10.20 12.21
N ASN A 251 -16.07 10.29 11.70
CA ASN A 251 -14.89 10.40 12.54
C ASN A 251 -14.84 11.79 13.18
N VAL A 252 -14.81 11.87 14.52
CA VAL A 252 -14.76 13.17 15.24
C VAL A 252 -13.47 13.95 14.96
N PHE A 253 -12.42 13.29 14.48
CA PHE A 253 -11.16 13.89 14.04
C PHE A 253 -10.98 13.88 12.51
N GLY A 254 -12.01 13.54 11.73
CA GLY A 254 -11.94 13.35 10.28
C GLY A 254 -11.54 14.59 9.46
N ASN A 255 -11.56 15.78 10.04
CA ASN A 255 -11.09 17.01 9.41
C ASN A 255 -9.67 17.44 9.87
N ASP A 256 -9.13 16.75 10.86
CA ASP A 256 -7.79 17.02 11.38
C ASP A 256 -6.71 16.39 10.48
N ASN A 257 -5.44 16.56 10.80
CA ASN A 257 -4.33 15.97 10.07
C ASN A 257 -4.39 14.44 10.09
N TRP A 258 -3.63 13.81 9.20
CA TRP A 258 -3.57 12.34 9.06
C TRP A 258 -3.38 11.62 10.40
N LEU A 259 -2.42 12.03 11.23
CA LEU A 259 -2.19 11.51 12.57
C LEU A 259 -2.42 12.63 13.58
N VAL A 260 -3.18 12.35 14.63
CA VAL A 260 -3.56 13.29 15.68
C VAL A 260 -3.20 12.68 17.04
N THR A 261 -2.58 13.49 17.89
CA THR A 261 -2.36 13.21 19.32
C THR A 261 -3.28 14.10 20.15
N PRO A 262 -4.55 13.69 20.35
CA PRO A 262 -5.51 14.54 21.07
C PRO A 262 -5.23 14.52 22.57
N GLY A 263 -5.34 15.67 23.23
CA GLY A 263 -5.51 15.71 24.68
C GLY A 263 -6.90 15.20 25.10
N ALA A 264 -7.04 14.82 26.35
CA ALA A 264 -8.30 14.36 26.92
C ALA A 264 -9.45 15.37 26.70
N GLU A 265 -9.17 16.65 26.88
CA GLU A 265 -10.14 17.74 26.69
C GLU A 265 -10.65 17.82 25.25
N ALA A 266 -9.80 17.52 24.27
CA ALA A 266 -10.19 17.53 22.87
C ALA A 266 -11.17 16.39 22.54
N VAL A 267 -11.00 15.21 23.13
CA VAL A 267 -11.92 14.09 22.98
C VAL A 267 -13.24 14.39 23.69
N ILE A 268 -13.17 14.91 24.94
CA ILE A 268 -14.36 15.31 25.72
C ILE A 268 -15.17 16.37 24.96
N ALA A 269 -14.53 17.40 24.44
CA ALA A 269 -15.19 18.47 23.69
C ALA A 269 -15.90 17.97 22.42
N ARG A 270 -15.35 16.94 21.74
CA ARG A 270 -15.95 16.34 20.54
C ARG A 270 -17.09 15.40 20.87
N ASN A 271 -17.17 14.91 22.11
CA ASN A 271 -18.24 14.12 22.67
C ASN A 271 -18.74 12.99 21.74
N PRO A 272 -17.92 12.01 21.39
CA PRO A 272 -18.31 10.94 20.46
C PRO A 272 -19.45 10.08 20.99
N ASP A 273 -20.31 9.59 20.06
CA ASP A 273 -21.37 8.62 20.35
C ASP A 273 -20.82 7.22 20.64
N VAL A 274 -19.69 6.88 20.02
CA VAL A 274 -19.01 5.59 20.13
C VAL A 274 -17.50 5.81 20.21
N ILE A 275 -16.85 5.08 21.12
CA ILE A 275 -15.39 4.99 21.18
C ILE A 275 -15.00 3.58 20.74
N LEU A 276 -14.11 3.51 19.76
CA LEU A 276 -13.46 2.29 19.31
C LEU A 276 -11.99 2.35 19.71
N THR A 277 -11.41 1.23 20.10
CA THR A 277 -9.97 1.13 20.34
C THR A 277 -9.44 -0.19 19.81
N ASN A 278 -8.24 -0.20 19.27
CA ASN A 278 -7.52 -1.42 18.92
C ASN A 278 -6.29 -1.66 19.80
N VAL A 279 -6.19 -0.91 20.89
CA VAL A 279 -5.13 -1.07 21.88
C VAL A 279 -5.22 -2.47 22.50
N ASN A 280 -4.11 -3.23 22.43
CA ASN A 280 -4.02 -4.62 22.91
C ASN A 280 -2.83 -4.89 23.84
N TYR A 281 -2.07 -3.85 24.17
CA TYR A 281 -0.89 -3.94 25.04
C TYR A 281 -1.16 -3.59 26.52
N ILE A 282 -2.42 -3.35 26.85
CA ILE A 282 -2.91 -3.19 28.23
C ILE A 282 -4.05 -4.18 28.47
N ASP A 283 -4.20 -4.68 29.72
CA ASP A 283 -5.11 -5.77 30.04
C ASP A 283 -6.59 -5.46 29.76
N ASN A 284 -7.05 -4.23 30.01
CA ASN A 284 -8.44 -3.84 29.82
C ASN A 284 -8.55 -2.41 29.28
N PRO A 285 -8.36 -2.22 27.95
CA PRO A 285 -8.41 -0.89 27.35
C PRO A 285 -9.77 -0.22 27.48
N ILE A 286 -10.86 -0.99 27.50
CA ILE A 286 -12.22 -0.45 27.69
C ILE A 286 -12.38 0.17 29.09
N ALA A 287 -11.94 -0.54 30.13
CA ALA A 287 -12.00 -0.04 31.48
C ALA A 287 -11.06 1.16 31.69
N GLU A 288 -9.87 1.13 31.09
CA GLU A 288 -8.92 2.24 31.13
C GLU A 288 -9.56 3.51 30.56
N ILE A 289 -10.14 3.45 29.34
CA ILE A 289 -10.84 4.58 28.68
C ILE A 289 -11.97 5.11 29.57
N LYS A 290 -12.82 4.24 30.11
CA LYS A 290 -13.99 4.64 30.94
C LYS A 290 -13.58 5.32 32.24
N ASN A 291 -12.42 4.98 32.81
CA ASN A 291 -11.94 5.51 34.08
C ASN A 291 -11.07 6.77 33.93
N ARG A 292 -10.83 7.26 32.71
CA ARG A 292 -10.05 8.49 32.50
C ARG A 292 -10.77 9.71 33.10
N PRO A 293 -10.04 10.63 33.72
CA PRO A 293 -10.62 11.87 34.23
C PRO A 293 -11.43 12.62 33.16
N GLY A 294 -12.69 12.93 33.48
CA GLY A 294 -13.60 13.66 32.59
C GLY A 294 -14.31 12.82 31.52
N PHE A 295 -13.87 11.60 31.22
CA PHE A 295 -14.49 10.74 30.19
C PHE A 295 -15.88 10.25 30.58
N ASN A 296 -16.22 10.27 31.85
CA ASN A 296 -17.59 10.00 32.36
C ASN A 296 -18.64 11.00 31.81
N HIS A 297 -18.22 12.13 31.23
CA HIS A 297 -19.11 13.09 30.59
C HIS A 297 -19.32 12.80 29.08
N ILE A 298 -18.55 11.91 28.50
CA ILE A 298 -18.65 11.54 27.07
C ILE A 298 -19.86 10.63 26.84
N SER A 299 -20.67 10.94 25.84
CA SER A 299 -21.87 10.17 25.47
C SER A 299 -21.58 8.68 25.29
N ALA A 300 -20.46 8.32 24.65
CA ALA A 300 -20.05 6.93 24.47
C ALA A 300 -19.84 6.20 25.79
N VAL A 301 -19.24 6.85 26.79
CA VAL A 301 -18.99 6.25 28.12
C VAL A 301 -20.29 6.13 28.91
N GLN A 302 -21.12 7.18 28.91
CA GLN A 302 -22.43 7.18 29.62
C GLN A 302 -23.36 6.10 29.07
N ASN A 303 -23.34 5.85 27.79
CA ASN A 303 -24.20 4.86 27.12
C ASN A 303 -23.52 3.47 26.96
N ASN A 304 -22.37 3.25 27.61
CA ASN A 304 -21.61 2.00 27.57
C ASN A 304 -21.19 1.57 26.15
N ARG A 305 -20.88 2.54 25.29
CA ARG A 305 -20.52 2.35 23.87
C ARG A 305 -19.03 2.54 23.63
N VAL A 306 -18.23 1.80 24.37
CA VAL A 306 -16.77 1.71 24.23
C VAL A 306 -16.43 0.27 23.88
N TYR A 307 -15.81 0.06 22.72
CA TYR A 307 -15.57 -1.28 22.17
C TYR A 307 -14.11 -1.45 21.73
N GLN A 308 -13.62 -2.66 21.89
CA GLN A 308 -12.32 -3.05 21.33
C GLN A 308 -12.53 -3.73 19.96
N ILE A 309 -11.74 -3.32 18.99
CA ILE A 309 -11.71 -3.86 17.63
C ILE A 309 -10.42 -4.67 17.46
N ASP A 310 -10.47 -5.73 16.67
CA ASP A 310 -9.28 -6.53 16.36
C ASP A 310 -8.14 -5.64 15.83
N THR A 311 -7.00 -5.72 16.48
CA THR A 311 -5.86 -4.84 16.21
C THR A 311 -5.36 -5.03 14.80
N ASP A 312 -5.10 -6.27 14.40
CA ASP A 312 -4.45 -6.59 13.12
C ASP A 312 -5.33 -6.17 11.93
N SER A 313 -6.61 -6.52 11.95
CA SER A 313 -7.52 -6.18 10.86
C SER A 313 -7.82 -4.69 10.75
N SER A 314 -7.66 -3.93 11.84
CA SER A 314 -7.95 -2.50 11.84
C SER A 314 -6.77 -1.62 11.46
N VAL A 315 -5.51 -2.12 11.49
CA VAL A 315 -4.31 -1.33 11.17
C VAL A 315 -3.53 -1.85 9.96
N ARG A 316 -3.84 -3.06 9.50
CA ARG A 316 -3.17 -3.65 8.32
C ARG A 316 -4.01 -3.41 7.07
N PRO A 317 -3.59 -2.54 6.14
CA PRO A 317 -4.30 -2.31 4.88
C PRO A 317 -4.17 -3.54 3.96
N SER A 318 -5.02 -4.52 4.17
CA SER A 318 -5.13 -5.80 3.45
C SER A 318 -6.59 -6.21 3.32
N ALA A 319 -6.88 -7.40 2.80
CA ALA A 319 -8.25 -7.91 2.71
C ALA A 319 -8.93 -8.07 4.09
N ARG A 320 -8.15 -8.17 5.16
CA ARG A 320 -8.68 -8.32 6.53
C ARG A 320 -9.41 -7.10 7.08
N VAL A 321 -9.27 -5.92 6.44
CA VAL A 321 -10.03 -4.72 6.85
C VAL A 321 -11.54 -4.93 6.86
N VAL A 322 -12.05 -5.90 6.08
CA VAL A 322 -13.47 -6.28 6.08
C VAL A 322 -13.92 -6.81 7.44
N LEU A 323 -13.06 -7.53 8.16
CA LEU A 323 -13.35 -7.99 9.53
C LEU A 323 -13.49 -6.79 10.49
N ALA A 324 -12.54 -5.84 10.42
CA ALA A 324 -12.63 -4.62 11.22
C ALA A 324 -13.89 -3.81 10.89
N LEU A 325 -14.24 -3.67 9.60
CA LEU A 325 -15.46 -2.99 9.16
C LEU A 325 -16.72 -3.60 9.79
N ARG A 326 -16.84 -4.94 9.82
CA ARG A 326 -17.99 -5.63 10.44
C ARG A 326 -18.04 -5.38 11.96
N GLN A 327 -16.91 -5.49 12.65
CA GLN A 327 -16.83 -5.21 14.09
C GLN A 327 -17.18 -3.74 14.40
N MET A 328 -16.63 -2.79 13.65
CA MET A 328 -16.92 -1.36 13.79
C MET A 328 -18.40 -1.07 13.53
N GLN A 329 -18.98 -1.68 12.49
CA GLN A 329 -20.38 -1.50 12.16
C GLN A 329 -21.31 -2.04 13.27
N GLU A 330 -21.04 -3.23 13.80
CA GLU A 330 -21.78 -3.78 14.93
C GLU A 330 -21.67 -2.91 16.18
N ALA A 331 -20.48 -2.34 16.44
CA ALA A 331 -20.31 -1.38 17.53
C ALA A 331 -21.13 -0.10 17.35
N VAL A 332 -21.29 0.38 16.09
CA VAL A 332 -22.05 1.60 15.77
C VAL A 332 -23.55 1.32 15.68
N TYR A 333 -23.97 0.15 15.19
CA TYR A 333 -25.35 -0.25 14.99
C TYR A 333 -25.57 -1.68 15.55
N PRO A 334 -25.68 -1.85 16.89
CA PRO A 334 -25.79 -3.16 17.50
C PRO A 334 -27.01 -3.97 17.00
N GLY A 335 -26.82 -5.28 16.83
CA GLY A 335 -27.86 -6.22 16.40
C GLY A 335 -28.09 -6.28 14.91
N LEU A 336 -27.19 -5.73 14.09
CA LEU A 336 -27.30 -5.84 12.63
C LEU A 336 -27.12 -7.28 12.13
N TYR A 337 -26.28 -8.05 12.81
CA TYR A 337 -25.92 -9.42 12.44
C TYR A 337 -26.60 -10.51 13.29
N ASP A 338 -27.43 -10.11 14.29
CA ASP A 338 -28.15 -11.05 15.15
C ASP A 338 -29.42 -11.66 14.53
N LYS A 339 -29.69 -11.39 13.26
CA LYS A 339 -30.93 -11.77 12.56
C LYS A 339 -30.76 -12.88 11.52
N GLU A 340 -29.62 -13.57 11.49
CA GLU A 340 -29.42 -14.75 10.65
C GLU A 340 -29.64 -16.05 11.38
#